data_6b627f101f2db417004a2f513ce3e2ef
#
_entry.id   6b627f101f2db417004a2f513ce3e2ef
#
_cell.length_a   1.000
_cell.length_b   1.000
_cell.length_c   1.000
_cell.angle_alpha   90.00
_cell.angle_beta   90.00
_cell.angle_gamma   90.00
#
_symmetry.space_group_name_H-M   'P 1'
#
loop_
_entity.id
_entity.type
_entity.pdbx_description
1 polymer ?
#
loop_
_entity_poly.entity_id
_entity_poly.type
_entity_poly.pdbx_seq_one_letter_code
_entity_poly.pdbx_strand_id
1 'polypeptide(L)'
;MNRLFVYLAVVVSTLLGFTTAASAKCGDVTMAEMNWASAELMANIDKVILEKGYGCNVELVAGATMPSFTSMNEKGQPDVAAELWINAVRNPLNKAMAEGRLHSLVDGPITELGEGWWIPPHTQKKHPELKTVLDVLKRPDLFPHPEDKSKGAFVGCPAGWGCQLANNNLFRAFEMEKKGWVLVDPGSAAGLDGSMSKAVERGQNWFGYYWSPTAMIGKYQMVPPVSYTHLRAHETVR
;
A
#
# COMPACT_ATOMS: atom_id res chain seq x y z
N MET A 1 -52.26 22.64 50.45
CA MET A 1 -52.00 21.97 49.15
C MET A 1 -50.96 22.69 48.25
N ASN A 2 -50.77 24.00 48.37
CA ASN A 2 -49.93 24.75 47.39
C ASN A 2 -48.42 24.71 47.62
N ARG A 3 -47.92 24.39 48.80
CA ARG A 3 -46.44 24.40 49.06
C ARG A 3 -45.77 23.13 48.58
N LEU A 4 -46.44 21.98 48.56
CA LEU A 4 -45.87 20.72 48.11
C LEU A 4 -45.66 20.68 46.59
N PHE A 5 -46.53 21.29 45.80
CA PHE A 5 -46.42 21.41 44.35
C PHE A 5 -45.28 22.32 43.91
N VAL A 6 -44.98 23.38 44.67
CA VAL A 6 -43.86 24.29 44.37
C VAL A 6 -42.49 23.58 44.56
N TYR A 7 -42.33 22.77 45.60
CA TYR A 7 -41.08 22.03 45.83
C TYR A 7 -40.88 20.90 44.80
N LEU A 8 -41.96 20.27 44.34
CA LEU A 8 -41.88 19.24 43.29
C LEU A 8 -41.48 19.84 41.94
N ALA A 9 -42.00 21.03 41.61
CA ALA A 9 -41.64 21.74 40.38
C ALA A 9 -40.19 22.23 40.36
N VAL A 10 -39.65 22.68 41.49
CA VAL A 10 -38.26 23.12 41.61
C VAL A 10 -37.27 21.94 41.55
N VAL A 11 -37.60 20.79 42.14
CA VAL A 11 -36.75 19.59 42.09
C VAL A 11 -36.73 18.98 40.66
N VAL A 12 -37.85 19.00 39.91
CA VAL A 12 -37.89 18.52 38.54
C VAL A 12 -37.14 19.46 37.60
N SER A 13 -37.17 20.79 37.83
CA SER A 13 -36.44 21.75 37.00
C SER A 13 -34.91 21.68 37.20
N THR A 14 -34.42 21.25 38.37
CA THR A 14 -32.98 21.08 38.62
C THR A 14 -32.42 19.76 38.06
N LEU A 15 -33.25 18.77 37.80
CA LEU A 15 -32.83 17.50 37.19
C LEU A 15 -32.74 17.55 35.67
N LEU A 16 -33.31 18.55 35.00
CA LEU A 16 -33.30 18.73 33.57
C LEU A 16 -32.11 19.57 33.02
N GLY A 17 -31.25 20.02 33.89
CA GLY A 17 -30.25 21.07 33.58
C GLY A 17 -28.83 20.60 33.31
N PHE A 18 -28.49 19.33 33.38
CA PHE A 18 -27.11 18.86 33.19
C PHE A 18 -26.99 17.67 32.24
N THR A 19 -27.49 17.79 31.02
CA THR A 19 -26.89 17.09 29.93
C THR A 19 -25.69 17.91 29.41
N THR A 20 -24.61 17.93 30.17
CA THR A 20 -23.32 18.25 29.55
C THR A 20 -23.11 17.18 28.50
N ALA A 21 -23.27 17.54 27.23
CA ALA A 21 -22.70 16.72 26.17
C ALA A 21 -21.21 16.58 26.50
N ALA A 22 -20.83 15.43 27.03
CA ALA A 22 -19.44 15.06 27.15
C ALA A 22 -18.93 14.99 25.72
N SER A 23 -18.44 16.11 25.19
CA SER A 23 -17.61 16.10 24.00
C SER A 23 -16.35 15.36 24.41
N ALA A 24 -16.33 14.07 24.19
CA ALA A 24 -15.11 13.29 24.31
C ALA A 24 -14.13 13.92 23.32
N LYS A 25 -13.14 14.65 23.83
CA LYS A 25 -12.02 15.10 22.99
C LYS A 25 -11.33 13.83 22.50
N CYS A 26 -11.14 13.73 21.21
CA CYS A 26 -10.51 12.58 20.57
C CYS A 26 -9.07 12.33 21.07
N GLY A 27 -8.35 13.37 21.52
CA GLY A 27 -6.97 13.27 22.01
C GLY A 27 -5.94 13.30 20.87
N ASP A 28 -4.74 12.81 21.20
CA ASP A 28 -3.63 12.71 20.26
C ASP A 28 -3.74 11.38 19.49
N VAL A 29 -3.50 11.42 18.18
CA VAL A 29 -3.53 10.26 17.28
C VAL A 29 -2.29 10.32 16.39
N THR A 30 -1.52 9.25 16.34
CA THR A 30 -0.43 9.07 15.38
C THR A 30 -0.91 8.24 14.18
N MET A 31 -0.61 8.70 12.96
CA MET A 31 -1.05 8.03 11.74
C MET A 31 0.13 7.79 10.82
N ALA A 32 0.28 6.54 10.34
CA ALA A 32 1.30 6.20 9.37
C ALA A 32 1.03 6.88 8.02
N GLU A 33 1.95 7.73 7.59
CA GLU A 33 2.01 8.29 6.24
C GLU A 33 2.96 7.44 5.41
N MET A 34 2.40 6.44 4.72
CA MET A 34 3.19 5.56 3.87
C MET A 34 3.68 6.31 2.63
N ASN A 35 4.88 6.01 2.17
CA ASN A 35 5.61 6.77 1.14
C ASN A 35 5.21 6.41 -0.30
N TRP A 36 3.92 6.31 -0.59
CA TRP A 36 3.33 6.25 -1.94
C TRP A 36 2.04 7.07 -2.01
N ALA A 37 1.73 7.58 -3.20
CA ALA A 37 0.77 8.66 -3.40
C ALA A 37 -0.63 8.42 -2.83
N SER A 38 -1.20 7.20 -2.97
CA SER A 38 -2.54 6.92 -2.43
C SER A 38 -2.57 6.96 -0.90
N ALA A 39 -1.57 6.36 -0.26
CA ALA A 39 -1.49 6.32 1.19
C ALA A 39 -1.19 7.70 1.81
N GLU A 40 -0.31 8.50 1.19
CA GLU A 40 -0.08 9.88 1.57
C GLU A 40 -1.38 10.70 1.50
N LEU A 41 -2.13 10.56 0.38
CA LEU A 41 -3.40 11.25 0.21
C LEU A 41 -4.42 10.83 1.26
N MET A 42 -4.58 9.52 1.49
CA MET A 42 -5.54 8.99 2.48
C MET A 42 -5.18 9.46 3.89
N ALA A 43 -3.92 9.35 4.30
CA ALA A 43 -3.49 9.80 5.62
C ALA A 43 -3.76 11.30 5.84
N ASN A 44 -3.53 12.13 4.82
CA ASN A 44 -3.80 13.57 4.89
C ASN A 44 -5.32 13.89 4.91
N ILE A 45 -6.14 13.14 4.17
CA ILE A 45 -7.61 13.29 4.22
C ILE A 45 -8.13 12.88 5.61
N ASP A 46 -7.71 11.73 6.12
CA ASP A 46 -8.12 11.22 7.43
C ASP A 46 -7.69 12.17 8.54
N LYS A 47 -6.47 12.73 8.47
CA LYS A 47 -6.01 13.78 9.38
C LYS A 47 -6.99 14.96 9.40
N VAL A 48 -7.37 15.50 8.24
CA VAL A 48 -8.30 16.64 8.15
C VAL A 48 -9.66 16.27 8.76
N ILE A 49 -10.18 15.06 8.49
CA ILE A 49 -11.46 14.59 9.01
C ILE A 49 -11.39 14.46 10.54
N LEU A 50 -10.36 13.85 11.07
CA LEU A 50 -10.19 13.64 12.51
C LEU A 50 -9.99 14.98 13.24
N GLU A 51 -9.17 15.87 12.70
CA GLU A 51 -8.94 17.19 13.34
C GLU A 51 -10.18 18.10 13.29
N LYS A 52 -10.83 18.23 12.13
CA LYS A 52 -11.95 19.14 11.93
C LYS A 52 -13.29 18.57 12.37
N GLY A 53 -13.50 17.25 12.18
CA GLY A 53 -14.75 16.58 12.50
C GLY A 53 -14.84 16.10 13.96
N TYR A 54 -13.72 15.67 14.52
CA TYR A 54 -13.68 15.00 15.83
C TYR A 54 -12.83 15.73 16.88
N GLY A 55 -12.08 16.78 16.49
CA GLY A 55 -11.25 17.56 17.41
C GLY A 55 -10.02 16.81 17.92
N CYS A 56 -9.54 15.82 17.17
CA CYS A 56 -8.29 15.12 17.45
C CYS A 56 -7.09 16.05 17.18
N ASN A 57 -5.94 15.71 17.76
CA ASN A 57 -4.64 16.24 17.37
C ASN A 57 -3.89 15.14 16.62
N VAL A 58 -3.72 15.26 15.30
CA VAL A 58 -3.17 14.19 14.45
C VAL A 58 -1.74 14.48 14.01
N GLU A 59 -0.83 13.59 14.37
CA GLU A 59 0.55 13.59 13.90
C GLU A 59 0.73 12.55 12.79
N LEU A 60 1.23 12.98 11.61
CA LEU A 60 1.62 12.08 10.55
C LEU A 60 3.06 11.57 10.77
N VAL A 61 3.21 10.25 10.77
CA VAL A 61 4.50 9.57 10.98
C VAL A 61 4.94 8.96 9.66
N ALA A 62 6.04 9.47 9.10
CA ALA A 62 6.60 8.94 7.86
C ALA A 62 6.88 7.44 7.97
N GLY A 63 6.45 6.66 6.97
CA GLY A 63 6.49 5.22 7.03
C GLY A 63 6.58 4.50 5.69
N ALA A 64 6.62 3.19 5.79
CA ALA A 64 6.49 2.24 4.68
C ALA A 64 5.90 0.94 5.25
N THR A 65 5.46 0.01 4.40
CA THR A 65 4.76 -1.22 4.83
C THR A 65 5.46 -1.94 5.99
N MET A 66 6.73 -2.27 5.83
CA MET A 66 7.45 -3.12 6.81
C MET A 66 7.75 -2.39 8.11
N PRO A 67 8.38 -1.19 8.12
CA PRO A 67 8.69 -0.50 9.36
C PRO A 67 7.44 -0.06 10.12
N SER A 68 6.41 0.45 9.43
CA SER A 68 5.17 0.88 10.09
C SER A 68 4.42 -0.30 10.69
N PHE A 69 4.23 -1.40 9.94
CA PHE A 69 3.61 -2.61 10.47
C PHE A 69 4.37 -3.15 11.70
N THR A 70 5.70 -3.23 11.63
CA THR A 70 6.52 -3.71 12.76
C THR A 70 6.34 -2.83 13.99
N SER A 71 6.39 -1.51 13.82
CA SER A 71 6.22 -0.57 14.92
C SER A 71 4.82 -0.65 15.55
N MET A 72 3.77 -0.67 14.73
CA MET A 72 2.38 -0.85 15.21
C MET A 72 2.22 -2.16 15.98
N ASN A 73 2.76 -3.26 15.44
CA ASN A 73 2.64 -4.58 16.04
C ASN A 73 3.41 -4.74 17.36
N GLU A 74 4.57 -4.13 17.47
CA GLU A 74 5.48 -4.30 18.63
C GLU A 74 5.34 -3.19 19.67
N LYS A 75 5.02 -1.97 19.23
CA LYS A 75 5.01 -0.79 20.09
C LYS A 75 3.62 -0.16 20.23
N GLY A 76 2.64 -0.59 19.41
CA GLY A 76 1.31 0.01 19.35
C GLY A 76 1.30 1.40 18.70
N GLN A 77 2.34 1.77 17.95
CA GLN A 77 2.42 3.05 17.27
C GLN A 77 3.07 2.92 15.88
N PRO A 78 2.63 3.75 14.91
CA PRO A 78 1.50 4.69 14.97
C PRO A 78 0.16 4.00 15.23
N ASP A 79 -0.85 4.77 15.71
CA ASP A 79 -2.17 4.24 16.10
C ASP A 79 -2.98 3.75 14.89
N VAL A 80 -2.82 4.42 13.74
CA VAL A 80 -3.59 4.17 12.52
C VAL A 80 -2.67 4.05 11.30
N ALA A 81 -3.00 3.14 10.39
CA ALA A 81 -2.49 3.09 9.04
C ALA A 81 -3.69 3.09 8.08
N ALA A 82 -3.87 4.17 7.31
CA ALA A 82 -4.99 4.33 6.39
C ALA A 82 -4.96 3.34 5.23
N GLU A 83 -3.75 2.97 4.78
CA GLU A 83 -3.52 1.99 3.71
C GLU A 83 -2.34 1.08 4.07
N LEU A 84 -2.59 -0.21 4.16
CA LEU A 84 -1.56 -1.24 4.38
C LEU A 84 -1.72 -2.38 3.38
N TRP A 85 -0.69 -2.60 2.56
CA TRP A 85 -0.63 -3.75 1.65
C TRP A 85 -0.16 -4.99 2.39
N ILE A 86 -1.09 -5.91 2.64
CA ILE A 86 -0.91 -6.98 3.63
C ILE A 86 -0.19 -8.23 3.12
N ASN A 87 0.09 -8.35 1.82
CA ASN A 87 0.62 -9.60 1.25
C ASN A 87 1.90 -10.09 1.96
N ALA A 88 2.85 -9.19 2.22
CA ALA A 88 4.10 -9.54 2.88
C ALA A 88 3.98 -9.76 4.39
N VAL A 89 2.93 -9.23 5.02
CA VAL A 89 2.73 -9.24 6.48
C VAL A 89 1.51 -10.05 6.92
N ARG A 90 0.86 -10.77 6.00
CA ARG A 90 -0.40 -11.48 6.26
C ARG A 90 -0.37 -12.38 7.50
N ASN A 91 0.63 -13.23 7.62
CA ASN A 91 0.72 -14.15 8.75
C ASN A 91 0.94 -13.45 10.10
N PRO A 92 1.94 -12.54 10.24
CA PRO A 92 2.10 -11.79 11.48
C PRO A 92 0.93 -10.84 11.77
N LEU A 93 0.27 -10.28 10.74
CA LEU A 93 -0.94 -9.47 10.92
C LEU A 93 -2.09 -10.31 11.48
N ASN A 94 -2.38 -11.48 10.89
CA ASN A 94 -3.43 -12.36 11.37
C ASN A 94 -3.17 -12.80 12.83
N LYS A 95 -1.92 -13.07 13.18
CA LYS A 95 -1.53 -13.37 14.55
C LYS A 95 -1.77 -12.19 15.48
N ALA A 96 -1.34 -10.99 15.10
CA ALA A 96 -1.54 -9.77 15.89
C ALA A 96 -3.04 -9.45 16.11
N MET A 97 -3.86 -9.66 15.07
CA MET A 97 -5.32 -9.50 15.17
C MET A 97 -5.96 -10.54 16.11
N ALA A 98 -5.54 -11.80 16.01
CA ALA A 98 -6.03 -12.86 16.90
C ALA A 98 -5.65 -12.62 18.38
N GLU A 99 -4.52 -11.97 18.62
CA GLU A 99 -4.05 -11.55 19.95
C GLU A 99 -4.64 -10.21 20.41
N GLY A 100 -5.46 -9.55 19.60
CA GLY A 100 -6.08 -8.25 19.92
C GLY A 100 -5.12 -7.06 19.94
N ARG A 101 -3.91 -7.19 19.37
CA ARG A 101 -2.92 -6.10 19.28
C ARG A 101 -3.17 -5.15 18.13
N LEU A 102 -3.71 -5.65 17.04
CA LEU A 102 -4.09 -4.89 15.85
C LEU A 102 -5.54 -5.21 15.48
N HIS A 103 -6.21 -4.25 14.87
CA HIS A 103 -7.59 -4.40 14.41
C HIS A 103 -7.72 -3.89 12.98
N SER A 104 -8.44 -4.64 12.13
CA SER A 104 -8.94 -4.11 10.86
C SER A 104 -10.30 -3.47 11.12
N LEU A 105 -10.48 -2.22 10.69
CA LEU A 105 -11.75 -1.50 10.87
C LEU A 105 -12.76 -1.87 9.79
N VAL A 106 -12.27 -2.21 8.60
CA VAL A 106 -13.09 -2.59 7.44
C VAL A 106 -12.33 -3.61 6.59
N ASP A 107 -13.05 -4.41 5.82
CA ASP A 107 -12.49 -5.24 4.75
C ASP A 107 -12.22 -4.35 3.52
N GLY A 108 -11.32 -3.42 3.63
CA GLY A 108 -10.86 -2.50 2.59
C GLY A 108 -11.95 -1.96 1.63
N PRO A 109 -12.07 -0.66 1.42
CA PRO A 109 -13.10 -0.07 0.55
C PRO A 109 -12.85 -0.37 -0.94
N ILE A 110 -11.62 -0.75 -1.31
CA ILE A 110 -11.22 -1.02 -2.69
C ILE A 110 -10.94 -2.51 -2.84
N THR A 111 -11.72 -3.17 -3.69
CA THR A 111 -11.54 -4.56 -4.11
C THR A 111 -10.78 -4.62 -5.44
N GLU A 112 -10.37 -5.81 -5.86
CA GLU A 112 -9.66 -6.04 -7.12
C GLU A 112 -8.29 -5.33 -7.20
N LEU A 113 -7.63 -5.17 -6.08
CA LEU A 113 -6.26 -4.69 -6.02
C LEU A 113 -5.29 -5.76 -6.52
N GLY A 114 -4.33 -5.34 -7.35
CA GLY A 114 -3.34 -6.27 -7.93
C GLY A 114 -1.93 -5.72 -7.90
N GLU A 115 -1.01 -6.47 -7.29
CA GLU A 115 0.42 -6.28 -7.45
C GLU A 115 0.93 -7.20 -8.53
N GLY A 116 1.86 -6.77 -9.35
CA GLY A 116 2.38 -7.62 -10.41
C GLY A 116 3.56 -7.05 -11.16
N TRP A 117 3.93 -7.77 -12.21
CA TRP A 117 4.98 -7.37 -13.13
C TRP A 117 4.36 -6.90 -14.44
N TRP A 118 4.91 -5.83 -14.98
CA TRP A 118 4.28 -5.11 -16.08
C TRP A 118 5.29 -4.81 -17.19
N ILE A 119 4.77 -4.73 -18.41
CA ILE A 119 5.51 -4.25 -19.60
C ILE A 119 4.70 -3.15 -20.31
N PRO A 120 5.35 -2.27 -21.10
CA PRO A 120 4.64 -1.28 -21.91
C PRO A 120 3.80 -1.94 -23.02
N PRO A 121 2.67 -1.33 -23.41
CA PRO A 121 1.80 -1.88 -24.47
C PRO A 121 2.50 -1.95 -25.84
N HIS A 122 3.38 -1.01 -26.14
CA HIS A 122 4.16 -1.03 -27.37
C HIS A 122 5.16 -2.19 -27.41
N THR A 123 5.69 -2.59 -26.25
CA THR A 123 6.56 -3.77 -26.11
C THR A 123 5.79 -5.04 -26.47
N GLN A 124 4.59 -5.24 -25.89
CA GLN A 124 3.77 -6.39 -26.20
C GLN A 124 3.30 -6.41 -27.66
N LYS A 125 2.94 -5.23 -28.21
CA LYS A 125 2.54 -5.11 -29.62
C LYS A 125 3.66 -5.50 -30.58
N LYS A 126 4.91 -5.12 -30.26
CA LYS A 126 6.10 -5.42 -31.05
C LYS A 126 6.56 -6.88 -30.86
N HIS A 127 6.30 -7.43 -29.70
CA HIS A 127 6.70 -8.77 -29.27
C HIS A 127 5.48 -9.57 -28.76
N PRO A 128 4.56 -10.00 -29.66
CA PRO A 128 3.32 -10.67 -29.29
C PRO A 128 3.53 -12.07 -28.68
N GLU A 129 4.75 -12.59 -28.75
CA GLU A 129 5.18 -13.81 -28.07
C GLU A 129 5.33 -13.65 -26.55
N LEU A 130 5.47 -12.43 -26.04
CA LEU A 130 5.61 -12.14 -24.60
C LEU A 130 4.25 -12.19 -23.87
N LYS A 131 3.66 -13.37 -23.81
CA LYS A 131 2.34 -13.59 -23.21
C LYS A 131 2.40 -13.82 -21.71
N THR A 132 3.47 -14.46 -21.27
CA THR A 132 3.67 -14.82 -19.85
C THR A 132 4.95 -14.22 -19.30
N VAL A 133 5.06 -14.15 -17.97
CA VAL A 133 6.31 -13.77 -17.29
C VAL A 133 7.46 -14.67 -17.74
N LEU A 134 7.21 -15.97 -17.89
CA LEU A 134 8.25 -16.90 -18.35
C LEU A 134 8.75 -16.59 -19.77
N ASP A 135 7.88 -16.05 -20.64
CA ASP A 135 8.31 -15.61 -21.98
C ASP A 135 9.18 -14.37 -21.90
N VAL A 136 8.80 -13.41 -21.04
CA VAL A 136 9.62 -12.20 -20.78
C VAL A 136 11.00 -12.59 -20.24
N LEU A 137 11.05 -13.53 -19.30
CA LEU A 137 12.31 -13.96 -18.66
C LEU A 137 13.31 -14.63 -19.62
N LYS A 138 12.86 -15.10 -20.78
CA LYS A 138 13.73 -15.63 -21.86
C LYS A 138 14.38 -14.52 -22.69
N ARG A 139 13.97 -13.27 -22.52
CA ARG A 139 14.33 -12.15 -23.39
C ARG A 139 14.92 -10.95 -22.62
N PRO A 140 16.00 -11.17 -21.82
CA PRO A 140 16.69 -10.05 -21.13
C PRO A 140 17.22 -9.01 -22.12
N ASP A 141 17.54 -9.43 -23.35
CA ASP A 141 18.02 -8.58 -24.44
C ASP A 141 17.04 -7.45 -24.82
N LEU A 142 15.74 -7.67 -24.62
CA LEU A 142 14.71 -6.66 -24.89
C LEU A 142 14.63 -5.55 -23.81
N PHE A 143 15.17 -5.79 -22.63
CA PHE A 143 15.06 -4.92 -21.46
C PHE A 143 16.44 -4.53 -20.91
N PRO A 144 17.30 -3.92 -21.72
CA PRO A 144 18.71 -3.73 -21.38
C PRO A 144 18.91 -2.91 -20.13
N HIS A 145 19.77 -3.39 -19.23
CA HIS A 145 20.15 -2.65 -18.02
C HIS A 145 20.84 -1.31 -18.41
N PRO A 146 20.58 -0.21 -17.69
CA PRO A 146 21.13 1.11 -18.04
C PRO A 146 22.67 1.14 -18.13
N GLU A 147 23.33 0.46 -17.20
CA GLU A 147 24.79 0.48 -17.07
C GLU A 147 25.48 -0.73 -17.74
N ASP A 148 24.81 -1.87 -17.82
CA ASP A 148 25.34 -3.10 -18.43
C ASP A 148 24.35 -3.67 -19.46
N LYS A 149 24.55 -3.28 -20.72
CA LYS A 149 23.68 -3.69 -21.83
C LYS A 149 23.69 -5.17 -22.15
N SER A 150 24.61 -5.95 -21.59
CA SER A 150 24.64 -7.41 -21.72
C SER A 150 23.60 -8.08 -20.82
N LYS A 151 22.98 -7.36 -19.91
CA LYS A 151 21.99 -7.87 -18.96
C LYS A 151 20.62 -7.18 -19.12
N GLY A 152 19.59 -7.91 -18.75
CA GLY A 152 18.24 -7.36 -18.64
C GLY A 152 18.02 -6.68 -17.27
N ALA A 153 17.26 -5.57 -17.24
CA ALA A 153 16.83 -4.91 -16.03
C ALA A 153 15.42 -5.34 -15.64
N PHE A 154 15.24 -5.81 -14.42
CA PHE A 154 13.95 -5.93 -13.75
C PHE A 154 13.88 -4.87 -12.64
N VAL A 155 12.98 -3.89 -12.80
CA VAL A 155 12.79 -2.82 -11.81
C VAL A 155 11.90 -3.36 -10.69
N GLY A 156 12.46 -3.46 -9.49
CA GLY A 156 11.80 -3.98 -8.31
C GLY A 156 11.00 -2.91 -7.56
N CYS A 157 10.84 -3.13 -6.26
CA CYS A 157 10.16 -2.22 -5.34
C CYS A 157 11.16 -1.41 -4.53
N PRO A 158 10.76 -0.19 -4.11
CA PRO A 158 11.52 0.58 -3.13
C PRO A 158 11.74 -0.18 -1.82
N ALA A 159 12.84 0.12 -1.15
CA ALA A 159 13.16 -0.45 0.14
C ALA A 159 12.07 -0.14 1.19
N GLY A 160 11.77 -1.12 2.04
CA GLY A 160 10.76 -1.01 3.09
C GLY A 160 9.33 -1.33 2.66
N TRP A 161 9.06 -1.45 1.34
CA TRP A 161 7.76 -1.94 0.86
C TRP A 161 7.67 -3.47 0.97
N GLY A 162 6.45 -3.98 1.21
CA GLY A 162 6.22 -5.43 1.28
C GLY A 162 6.56 -6.18 0.00
N CYS A 163 6.33 -5.58 -1.15
CA CYS A 163 6.66 -6.13 -2.47
C CYS A 163 8.17 -6.32 -2.70
N GLN A 164 9.04 -5.61 -1.99
CA GLN A 164 10.48 -5.83 -2.05
C GLN A 164 10.83 -7.28 -1.68
N LEU A 165 10.25 -7.78 -0.59
CA LEU A 165 10.47 -9.17 -0.17
C LEU A 165 9.92 -10.17 -1.21
N ALA A 166 8.72 -9.91 -1.74
CA ALA A 166 8.11 -10.75 -2.75
C ALA A 166 8.96 -10.79 -4.04
N ASN A 167 9.37 -9.64 -4.55
CA ASN A 167 10.20 -9.56 -5.76
C ASN A 167 11.57 -10.20 -5.57
N ASN A 168 12.23 -10.01 -4.44
CA ASN A 168 13.50 -10.67 -4.13
C ASN A 168 13.35 -12.20 -4.11
N ASN A 169 12.24 -12.71 -3.54
CA ASN A 169 11.98 -14.14 -3.51
C ASN A 169 11.68 -14.69 -4.91
N LEU A 170 10.85 -14.00 -5.70
CA LEU A 170 10.53 -14.40 -7.06
C LEU A 170 11.74 -14.30 -7.98
N PHE A 171 12.58 -13.27 -7.85
CA PHE A 171 13.82 -13.12 -8.59
C PHE A 171 14.73 -14.34 -8.40
N ARG A 172 14.86 -14.81 -7.16
CA ARG A 172 15.62 -16.03 -6.84
C ARG A 172 14.92 -17.29 -7.33
N ALA A 173 13.63 -17.43 -7.07
CA ALA A 173 12.85 -18.61 -7.45
C ALA A 173 12.82 -18.85 -8.96
N PHE A 174 12.78 -17.78 -9.75
CA PHE A 174 12.87 -17.86 -11.22
C PHE A 174 14.30 -17.92 -11.75
N GLU A 175 15.30 -17.94 -10.85
CA GLU A 175 16.74 -17.94 -11.21
C GLU A 175 17.09 -16.82 -12.21
N MET A 176 16.52 -15.62 -11.99
CA MET A 176 16.61 -14.54 -12.97
C MET A 176 18.05 -14.07 -13.20
N GLU A 177 18.90 -14.08 -12.16
CA GLU A 177 20.31 -13.73 -12.28
C GLU A 177 21.02 -14.68 -13.28
N LYS A 178 20.79 -16.00 -13.17
CA LYS A 178 21.35 -16.98 -14.11
C LYS A 178 20.85 -16.81 -15.55
N LYS A 179 19.68 -16.18 -15.70
CA LYS A 179 19.08 -15.86 -17.00
C LYS A 179 19.53 -14.50 -17.53
N GLY A 180 20.49 -13.85 -16.89
CA GLY A 180 21.05 -12.59 -17.34
C GLY A 180 20.27 -11.35 -16.91
N TRP A 181 19.44 -11.45 -15.87
CA TRP A 181 18.70 -10.31 -15.31
C TRP A 181 19.42 -9.70 -14.11
N VAL A 182 19.23 -8.40 -13.93
CA VAL A 182 19.59 -7.64 -12.74
C VAL A 182 18.34 -7.09 -12.08
N LEU A 183 18.22 -7.25 -10.78
CA LEU A 183 17.19 -6.60 -9.97
C LEU A 183 17.63 -5.16 -9.68
N VAL A 184 16.87 -4.20 -10.18
CA VAL A 184 17.15 -2.77 -10.04
C VAL A 184 16.28 -2.22 -8.91
N ASP A 185 16.90 -1.63 -7.90
CA ASP A 185 16.20 -0.87 -6.87
C ASP A 185 15.85 0.52 -7.43
N PRO A 186 14.57 0.91 -7.47
CA PRO A 186 14.18 2.24 -7.93
C PRO A 186 14.47 3.36 -6.92
N GLY A 187 14.89 3.03 -5.69
CA GLY A 187 15.23 3.95 -4.61
C GLY A 187 14.02 4.60 -3.91
N SER A 188 12.94 4.88 -4.64
CA SER A 188 11.74 5.53 -4.11
C SER A 188 10.52 5.26 -5.00
N ALA A 189 9.30 5.62 -4.52
CA ALA A 189 8.10 5.62 -5.33
C ALA A 189 8.27 6.50 -6.59
N ALA A 190 8.78 7.72 -6.43
CA ALA A 190 9.05 8.62 -7.54
C ALA A 190 10.10 8.06 -8.53
N GLY A 191 11.10 7.33 -8.03
CA GLY A 191 12.07 6.64 -8.88
C GLY A 191 11.44 5.52 -9.69
N LEU A 192 10.53 4.74 -9.08
CA LEU A 192 9.78 3.69 -9.77
C LEU A 192 8.89 4.30 -10.87
N ASP A 193 8.09 5.31 -10.53
CA ASP A 193 7.21 6.03 -11.45
C ASP A 193 8.02 6.65 -12.62
N GLY A 194 9.11 7.32 -12.27
CA GLY A 194 9.99 7.97 -13.26
C GLY A 194 10.67 6.99 -14.20
N SER A 195 11.05 5.79 -13.71
CA SER A 195 11.66 4.74 -14.55
C SER A 195 10.68 4.25 -15.61
N MET A 196 9.43 3.98 -15.19
CA MET A 196 8.36 3.49 -16.06
C MET A 196 7.92 4.57 -17.05
N SER A 197 7.58 5.77 -16.58
CA SER A 197 7.10 6.86 -17.42
C SER A 197 8.13 7.26 -18.49
N LYS A 198 9.39 7.42 -18.08
CA LYS A 198 10.49 7.73 -19.01
C LYS A 198 10.66 6.67 -20.10
N ALA A 199 10.55 5.39 -19.74
CA ALA A 199 10.65 4.31 -20.72
C ALA A 199 9.50 4.35 -21.72
N VAL A 200 8.25 4.48 -21.23
CA VAL A 200 7.06 4.51 -22.10
C VAL A 200 7.08 5.74 -23.02
N GLU A 201 7.35 6.91 -22.49
CA GLU A 201 7.36 8.17 -23.25
C GLU A 201 8.47 8.21 -24.33
N ARG A 202 9.54 7.44 -24.13
CA ARG A 202 10.63 7.29 -25.12
C ARG A 202 10.47 6.09 -26.04
N GLY A 203 9.38 5.34 -25.94
CA GLY A 203 9.19 4.11 -26.70
C GLY A 203 10.19 3.01 -26.36
N GLN A 204 10.78 3.05 -25.17
CA GLN A 204 11.72 2.06 -24.65
C GLN A 204 10.98 0.91 -23.95
N ASN A 205 11.52 -0.29 -24.04
CA ASN A 205 11.00 -1.40 -23.26
C ASN A 205 11.32 -1.20 -21.77
N TRP A 206 10.39 -1.64 -20.93
CA TRP A 206 10.52 -1.63 -19.47
C TRP A 206 9.89 -2.90 -18.92
N PHE A 207 10.49 -3.51 -17.92
CA PHE A 207 9.95 -4.64 -17.19
C PHE A 207 10.17 -4.44 -15.69
N GLY A 208 9.10 -4.46 -14.92
CA GLY A 208 9.21 -4.21 -13.50
C GLY A 208 7.92 -4.43 -12.73
N TYR A 209 8.03 -4.26 -11.44
CA TYR A 209 6.92 -4.28 -10.51
C TYR A 209 6.09 -3.00 -10.61
N TYR A 210 4.80 -3.15 -10.52
CA TYR A 210 3.87 -2.08 -10.24
C TYR A 210 2.56 -2.64 -9.66
N TRP A 211 1.59 -1.78 -9.36
CA TRP A 211 0.30 -2.21 -8.80
C TRP A 211 -0.88 -1.49 -9.46
N SER A 212 -2.07 -2.07 -9.34
CA SER A 212 -3.33 -1.56 -9.88
C SER A 212 -4.39 -1.55 -8.77
N PRO A 213 -5.30 -0.56 -8.77
CA PRO A 213 -5.40 0.56 -9.72
C PRO A 213 -4.46 1.71 -9.37
N THR A 214 -3.85 2.32 -10.38
CA THR A 214 -3.07 3.55 -10.24
C THR A 214 -3.22 4.44 -11.46
N ALA A 215 -3.02 5.75 -11.28
CA ALA A 215 -3.01 6.71 -12.39
C ALA A 215 -1.96 6.34 -13.46
N MET A 216 -0.82 5.80 -13.05
CA MET A 216 0.27 5.40 -13.95
C MET A 216 -0.11 4.24 -14.84
N ILE A 217 -0.69 3.17 -14.26
CA ILE A 217 -1.17 2.02 -15.03
C ILE A 217 -2.27 2.44 -16.01
N GLY A 218 -3.20 3.28 -15.58
CA GLY A 218 -4.27 3.82 -16.43
C GLY A 218 -3.75 4.71 -17.54
N LYS A 219 -2.86 5.66 -17.23
CA LYS A 219 -2.30 6.62 -18.19
C LYS A 219 -1.51 5.91 -19.30
N TYR A 220 -0.65 4.97 -18.93
CA TYR A 220 0.26 4.31 -19.86
C TYR A 220 -0.27 3.00 -20.41
N GLN A 221 -1.47 2.57 -20.01
CA GLN A 221 -2.10 1.32 -20.47
C GLN A 221 -1.16 0.11 -20.35
N MET A 222 -0.41 0.07 -19.23
CA MET A 222 0.57 -0.98 -18.99
C MET A 222 -0.08 -2.37 -19.03
N VAL A 223 0.65 -3.35 -19.52
CA VAL A 223 0.14 -4.72 -19.72
C VAL A 223 0.82 -5.67 -18.74
N PRO A 224 0.06 -6.42 -17.93
CA PRO A 224 0.61 -7.51 -17.15
C PRO A 224 0.80 -8.74 -18.06
N PRO A 225 2.04 -9.23 -18.31
CA PRO A 225 2.21 -10.56 -18.87
C PRO A 225 1.48 -11.55 -17.98
N VAL A 226 0.70 -12.47 -18.57
CA VAL A 226 -0.04 -13.45 -17.77
C VAL A 226 0.93 -14.19 -16.88
N SER A 227 0.75 -14.04 -15.59
CA SER A 227 1.64 -14.59 -14.60
C SER A 227 0.86 -15.50 -13.67
N TYR A 228 1.38 -16.68 -13.44
CA TYR A 228 0.97 -17.48 -12.30
C TYR A 228 1.23 -16.77 -10.97
N THR A 229 2.02 -15.70 -10.94
CA THR A 229 2.27 -14.89 -9.73
C THR A 229 1.05 -14.12 -9.28
N HIS A 230 0.17 -13.68 -10.17
CA HIS A 230 -1.11 -13.04 -9.81
C HIS A 230 -2.10 -14.02 -9.18
N LEU A 231 -2.05 -15.29 -9.60
CA LEU A 231 -2.95 -16.33 -9.11
C LEU A 231 -2.44 -17.00 -7.82
N ARG A 232 -1.15 -16.91 -7.51
CA ARG A 232 -0.53 -17.63 -6.39
C ARG A 232 0.00 -16.79 -5.25
N ALA A 233 -0.07 -15.47 -5.31
CA ALA A 233 0.17 -14.64 -4.13
C ALA A 233 -0.83 -14.97 -3.01
N HIS A 234 -1.97 -15.55 -3.35
CA HIS A 234 -2.97 -16.06 -2.42
C HIS A 234 -2.83 -17.54 -2.04
N GLU A 235 -2.05 -18.35 -2.79
CA GLU A 235 -2.03 -19.81 -2.61
C GLU A 235 -0.71 -20.38 -2.08
N THR A 236 0.36 -19.63 -2.00
CA THR A 236 1.69 -20.15 -1.60
C THR A 236 1.98 -20.06 -0.11
N VAL A 237 0.96 -19.94 0.73
CA VAL A 237 1.08 -20.12 2.18
C VAL A 237 0.08 -21.19 2.62
N ARG A 238 0.45 -22.44 2.41
CA ARG A 238 0.03 -23.59 3.22
C ARG A 238 1.23 -24.14 3.96
#